data_6a459a1231ae16a6dc4aa21607849f45
#
_entry.id   6a459a1231ae16a6dc4aa21607849f45
#
_cell.length_a   1.000
_cell.length_b   1.000
_cell.length_c   1.000
_cell.angle_alpha   90.00
_cell.angle_beta   90.00
_cell.angle_gamma   90.00
#
_symmetry.space_group_name_H-M   'P 1'
#
loop_
_entity.id
_entity.type
_entity.pdbx_description
1 polymer ?
#
loop_
_entity_poly.entity_id
_entity_poly.type
_entity_poly.pdbx_seq_one_letter_code
_entity_poly.pdbx_strand_id
1 'polypeptide(L)'
;MSDDALTSRFGISVKSETVQTYLSGLFENATLVFGAFPDSRLRGVGELRILPDSHNQVAEVAFTVESAWQDRGIGDALLSRIITAARNRGIREVHMLCLATNQKMRRLAAKHKADLDIATGQIEATLTTPWPTPFSVAEELSGEYHAIARAILSWPTPDHRAG
;
A
#
# COMPACT_ATOMS: atom_id res chain seq x y z
N MET A 1 10.14 -3.70 12.55
CA MET A 1 8.75 -4.12 12.36
C MET A 1 8.44 -5.16 13.42
N SER A 2 7.30 -5.11 14.10
CA SER A 2 6.96 -6.09 15.13
C SER A 2 6.49 -7.40 14.50
N ASP A 3 6.66 -8.53 15.20
CA ASP A 3 6.22 -9.85 14.74
C ASP A 3 4.70 -9.91 14.46
N ASP A 4 3.91 -9.16 15.25
CA ASP A 4 2.47 -9.02 15.03
C ASP A 4 2.11 -8.35 13.70
N ALA A 5 2.88 -7.33 13.30
CA ALA A 5 2.68 -6.64 12.03
C ALA A 5 3.03 -7.55 10.84
N LEU A 6 4.06 -8.37 10.98
CA LEU A 6 4.46 -9.37 9.99
C LEU A 6 3.41 -10.47 9.86
N THR A 7 2.96 -11.03 10.98
CA THR A 7 1.94 -12.07 10.99
C THR A 7 0.64 -11.59 10.37
N SER A 8 0.22 -10.36 10.69
CA SER A 8 -1.00 -9.75 10.12
C SER A 8 -0.92 -9.56 8.60
N ARG A 9 0.27 -9.31 8.07
CA ARG A 9 0.49 -9.10 6.63
C ARG A 9 0.57 -10.40 5.85
N PHE A 10 1.34 -11.38 6.35
CA PHE A 10 1.63 -12.62 5.62
C PHE A 10 0.72 -13.79 6.01
N GLY A 11 -0.14 -13.61 7.00
CA GLY A 11 -1.04 -14.65 7.48
C GLY A 11 -0.38 -15.78 8.29
N ILE A 12 0.95 -15.73 8.44
CA ILE A 12 1.78 -16.70 9.17
C ILE A 12 2.87 -15.98 9.96
N SER A 13 3.39 -16.60 11.01
CA SER A 13 4.59 -16.09 11.69
C SER A 13 5.80 -16.23 10.77
N VAL A 14 6.41 -15.12 10.38
CA VAL A 14 7.49 -15.06 9.38
C VAL A 14 8.80 -14.69 10.05
N LYS A 15 9.86 -15.46 9.78
CA LYS A 15 11.22 -15.15 10.26
C LYS A 15 11.78 -13.92 9.56
N SER A 16 12.64 -13.18 10.25
CA SER A 16 13.30 -11.96 9.72
C SER A 16 13.97 -12.16 8.36
N GLU A 17 14.53 -13.34 8.10
CA GLU A 17 15.19 -13.71 6.84
C GLU A 17 14.21 -13.75 5.64
N THR A 18 13.00 -14.26 5.87
CA THR A 18 11.93 -14.28 4.86
C THR A 18 11.45 -12.85 4.54
N VAL A 19 11.48 -11.96 5.52
CA VAL A 19 11.15 -10.53 5.30
C VAL A 19 12.19 -9.84 4.43
N GLN A 20 13.48 -10.13 4.63
CA GLN A 20 14.54 -9.57 3.78
C GLN A 20 14.43 -10.07 2.34
N THR A 21 14.19 -11.37 2.13
CA THR A 21 13.95 -11.95 0.81
C THR A 21 12.73 -11.33 0.14
N TYR A 22 11.65 -11.12 0.90
CA TYR A 22 10.45 -10.45 0.41
C TYR A 22 10.74 -8.99 0.02
N LEU A 23 11.46 -8.23 0.84
CA LEU A 23 11.82 -6.84 0.56
C LEU A 23 12.75 -6.71 -0.66
N SER A 24 13.66 -7.65 -0.88
CA SER A 24 14.48 -7.67 -2.08
C SER A 24 13.68 -7.99 -3.35
N GLY A 25 12.66 -8.84 -3.26
CA GLY A 25 11.76 -9.15 -4.38
C GLY A 25 10.71 -8.07 -4.69
N LEU A 26 10.51 -7.08 -3.81
CA LEU A 26 9.57 -5.98 -4.02
C LEU A 26 9.82 -5.19 -5.30
N PHE A 27 11.07 -5.05 -5.70
CA PHE A 27 11.47 -4.24 -6.85
C PHE A 27 11.63 -5.05 -8.16
N GLU A 28 11.54 -6.38 -8.09
CA GLU A 28 11.77 -7.26 -9.25
C GLU A 28 10.51 -7.53 -10.08
N ASN A 29 9.30 -7.30 -9.53
CA ASN A 29 8.04 -7.68 -10.16
C ASN A 29 7.09 -6.49 -10.36
N ALA A 30 7.33 -5.62 -11.32
CA ALA A 30 6.40 -4.56 -11.77
C ALA A 30 5.53 -3.96 -10.64
N THR A 31 6.11 -3.70 -9.48
CA THR A 31 5.43 -3.33 -8.25
C THR A 31 5.50 -1.81 -8.06
N LEU A 32 4.36 -1.21 -7.77
CA LEU A 32 4.31 0.18 -7.30
C LEU A 32 4.36 0.18 -5.78
N VAL A 33 5.20 1.04 -5.23
CA VAL A 33 5.37 1.17 -3.78
C VAL A 33 5.03 2.60 -3.36
N PHE A 34 4.19 2.72 -2.34
CA PHE A 34 3.75 3.99 -1.75
C PHE A 34 4.19 4.06 -0.30
N GLY A 35 4.84 5.16 0.09
CA GLY A 35 5.23 5.42 1.47
C GLY A 35 4.34 6.49 2.11
N ALA A 36 4.04 6.33 3.40
CA ALA A 36 3.38 7.33 4.22
C ALA A 36 4.35 7.93 5.24
N PHE A 37 4.51 9.26 5.20
CA PHE A 37 5.47 10.03 5.99
C PHE A 37 4.78 11.14 6.80
N PRO A 38 3.91 10.84 7.78
CA PRO A 38 3.14 11.86 8.50
C PRO A 38 4.01 12.80 9.35
N ASP A 39 5.17 12.35 9.79
CA ASP A 39 6.13 13.08 10.64
C ASP A 39 7.53 13.12 9.99
N SER A 40 7.61 13.11 8.65
CA SER A 40 8.85 13.04 7.88
C SER A 40 9.63 11.71 8.04
N ARG A 41 9.03 10.72 8.67
CA ARG A 41 9.55 9.35 8.79
C ARG A 41 8.59 8.36 8.13
N LEU A 42 9.13 7.30 7.57
CA LEU A 42 8.32 6.24 6.97
C LEU A 42 7.54 5.49 8.07
N ARG A 43 6.21 5.64 8.09
CA ARG A 43 5.30 5.04 9.07
C ARG A 43 4.36 3.99 8.47
N GLY A 44 4.28 3.95 7.15
CA GLY A 44 3.50 2.95 6.45
C GLY A 44 3.98 2.77 5.03
N VAL A 45 3.81 1.56 4.51
CA VAL A 45 4.12 1.19 3.13
C VAL A 45 2.93 0.46 2.56
N GLY A 46 2.55 0.81 1.34
CA GLY A 46 1.61 0.07 0.52
C GLY A 46 2.26 -0.32 -0.79
N GLU A 47 1.93 -1.48 -1.30
CA GLU A 47 2.45 -2.00 -2.55
C GLU A 47 1.33 -2.55 -3.41
N LEU A 48 1.45 -2.35 -4.72
CA LEU A 48 0.58 -2.89 -5.74
C LEU A 48 1.41 -3.76 -6.67
N ARG A 49 1.10 -5.05 -6.72
CA ARG A 49 1.76 -6.03 -7.58
C ARG A 49 0.81 -6.50 -8.67
N ILE A 50 1.16 -6.25 -9.92
CA ILE A 50 0.39 -6.73 -11.08
C ILE A 50 0.61 -8.22 -11.23
N LEU A 51 -0.46 -9.00 -11.42
CA LEU A 51 -0.38 -10.44 -11.63
C LEU A 51 -0.07 -10.76 -13.10
N PRO A 52 1.00 -11.53 -13.39
CA PRO A 52 1.51 -11.72 -14.76
C PRO A 52 0.49 -12.32 -15.73
N ASP A 53 -0.33 -13.26 -15.26
CA ASP A 53 -1.26 -14.02 -16.11
C ASP A 53 -2.60 -13.30 -16.36
N SER A 54 -2.77 -12.10 -15.86
CA SER A 54 -4.02 -11.36 -15.90
C SER A 54 -4.13 -10.36 -17.04
N HIS A 55 -3.24 -10.38 -18.02
CA HIS A 55 -3.13 -9.33 -19.06
C HIS A 55 -3.03 -7.90 -18.43
N ASN A 56 -2.35 -7.80 -17.30
CA ASN A 56 -2.20 -6.59 -16.48
C ASN A 56 -3.52 -5.99 -15.95
N GLN A 57 -4.59 -6.78 -15.86
CA GLN A 57 -5.89 -6.31 -15.39
C GLN A 57 -6.19 -6.65 -13.93
N VAL A 58 -5.40 -7.52 -13.31
CA VAL A 58 -5.53 -7.92 -11.91
C VAL A 58 -4.25 -7.62 -11.16
N ALA A 59 -4.38 -7.10 -9.96
CA ALA A 59 -3.25 -6.84 -9.08
C ALA A 59 -3.58 -7.24 -7.64
N GLU A 60 -2.55 -7.54 -6.88
CA GLU A 60 -2.62 -7.69 -5.43
C GLU A 60 -2.14 -6.43 -4.74
N VAL A 61 -2.78 -6.09 -3.63
CA VAL A 61 -2.34 -5.03 -2.74
C VAL A 61 -1.97 -5.58 -1.38
N ALA A 62 -0.85 -5.10 -0.85
CA ALA A 62 -0.47 -5.35 0.52
C ALA A 62 0.03 -4.06 1.17
N PHE A 63 -0.21 -3.88 2.46
CA PHE A 63 0.32 -2.74 3.18
C PHE A 63 0.61 -3.07 4.63
N THR A 64 1.54 -2.31 5.16
CA THR A 64 1.96 -2.40 6.55
C THR A 64 2.01 -0.99 7.12
N VAL A 65 1.46 -0.81 8.31
CA VAL A 65 1.52 0.44 9.07
C VAL A 65 2.12 0.15 10.43
N GLU A 66 3.10 0.96 10.83
CA GLU A 66 3.73 0.85 12.14
C GLU A 66 2.67 0.88 13.26
N SER A 67 2.77 -0.03 14.24
CA SER A 67 1.72 -0.26 15.24
C SER A 67 1.27 1.02 15.97
N ALA A 68 2.23 1.89 16.33
CA ALA A 68 1.95 3.17 16.99
C ALA A 68 1.22 4.18 16.08
N TRP A 69 1.16 3.92 14.76
CA TRP A 69 0.56 4.80 13.75
C TRP A 69 -0.69 4.20 13.10
N GLN A 70 -1.12 3.05 13.57
CA GLN A 70 -2.40 2.45 13.14
C GLN A 70 -3.59 3.27 13.66
N ASP A 71 -4.75 3.04 13.07
CA ASP A 71 -6.03 3.73 13.39
C ASP A 71 -5.99 5.27 13.24
N ARG A 72 -5.01 5.79 12.48
CA ARG A 72 -4.84 7.22 12.16
C ARG A 72 -5.11 7.54 10.69
N GLY A 73 -5.75 6.65 9.96
CA GLY A 73 -6.10 6.86 8.55
C GLY A 73 -4.98 6.56 7.54
N ILE A 74 -3.77 6.16 7.99
CA ILE A 74 -2.63 5.89 7.08
C ILE A 74 -2.96 4.76 6.10
N GLY A 75 -3.54 3.65 6.57
CA GLY A 75 -3.94 2.54 5.71
C GLY A 75 -4.97 2.94 4.66
N ASP A 76 -5.92 3.79 5.04
CA ASP A 76 -6.94 4.34 4.15
C ASP A 76 -6.33 5.24 3.06
N ALA A 77 -5.41 6.11 3.44
CA ALA A 77 -4.71 6.98 2.51
C ALA A 77 -3.84 6.17 1.51
N LEU A 78 -3.13 5.14 2.00
CA LEU A 78 -2.35 4.24 1.16
C LEU A 78 -3.25 3.49 0.17
N LEU A 79 -4.34 2.89 0.63
CA LEU A 79 -5.26 2.16 -0.23
C LEU A 79 -5.91 3.06 -1.28
N SER A 80 -6.35 4.27 -0.91
CA SER A 80 -6.91 5.24 -1.86
C SER A 80 -5.91 5.58 -2.97
N ARG A 81 -4.64 5.78 -2.63
CA ARG A 81 -3.57 6.05 -3.61
C ARG A 81 -3.33 4.87 -4.52
N ILE A 82 -3.30 3.67 -3.97
CA ILE A 82 -3.12 2.43 -4.72
C ILE A 82 -4.28 2.22 -5.70
N ILE A 83 -5.53 2.43 -5.26
CA ILE A 83 -6.71 2.31 -6.13
C ILE A 83 -6.64 3.31 -7.30
N THR A 84 -6.26 4.57 -7.03
CA THR A 84 -6.08 5.58 -8.08
C THR A 84 -5.00 5.17 -9.07
N ALA A 85 -3.86 4.70 -8.59
CA ALA A 85 -2.76 4.23 -9.43
C ALA A 85 -3.12 2.98 -10.26
N ALA A 86 -3.83 2.03 -9.66
CA ALA A 86 -4.33 0.84 -10.33
C ALA A 86 -5.31 1.21 -11.47
N ARG A 87 -6.28 2.07 -11.15
CA ARG A 87 -7.25 2.60 -12.11
C ARG A 87 -6.57 3.24 -13.32
N ASN A 88 -5.59 4.12 -13.10
CA ASN A 88 -4.91 4.85 -14.17
C ASN A 88 -4.02 3.96 -15.05
N ARG A 89 -3.70 2.75 -14.58
CA ARG A 89 -2.96 1.71 -15.34
C ARG A 89 -3.86 0.67 -15.98
N GLY A 90 -5.19 0.88 -15.93
CA GLY A 90 -6.16 -0.02 -16.52
C GLY A 90 -6.36 -1.33 -15.75
N ILE A 91 -5.85 -1.44 -14.52
CA ILE A 91 -6.10 -2.57 -13.64
C ILE A 91 -7.58 -2.54 -13.26
N ARG A 92 -8.28 -3.65 -13.43
CA ARG A 92 -9.72 -3.75 -13.21
C ARG A 92 -10.09 -4.32 -11.85
N GLU A 93 -9.24 -5.17 -11.32
CA GLU A 93 -9.44 -5.84 -10.05
C GLU A 93 -8.21 -5.71 -9.17
N VAL A 94 -8.43 -5.36 -7.92
CA VAL A 94 -7.39 -5.26 -6.89
C VAL A 94 -7.77 -6.18 -5.74
N HIS A 95 -6.95 -7.19 -5.52
CA HIS A 95 -7.16 -8.20 -4.48
C HIS A 95 -6.37 -7.86 -3.22
N MET A 96 -7.03 -8.00 -2.08
CA MET A 96 -6.42 -7.91 -0.74
C MET A 96 -6.65 -9.21 -0.01
N LEU A 97 -5.59 -9.87 0.43
CA LEU A 97 -5.67 -11.06 1.26
C LEU A 97 -5.38 -10.70 2.73
N CYS A 98 -6.23 -11.14 3.65
CA CYS A 98 -6.00 -10.95 5.08
C CYS A 98 -6.57 -12.10 5.92
N LEU A 99 -6.08 -12.22 7.14
CA LEU A 99 -6.68 -13.14 8.11
C LEU A 99 -8.09 -12.70 8.48
N ALA A 100 -9.01 -13.65 8.66
CA ALA A 100 -10.38 -13.36 9.09
C ALA A 100 -10.45 -12.62 10.44
N THR A 101 -9.44 -12.79 11.29
CA THR A 101 -9.29 -12.09 12.56
C THR A 101 -8.82 -10.64 12.42
N ASN A 102 -8.32 -10.23 11.24
CA ASN A 102 -7.84 -8.86 11.00
C ASN A 102 -9.01 -7.90 10.78
N GLN A 103 -9.64 -7.48 11.86
CA GLN A 103 -10.79 -6.57 11.81
C GLN A 103 -10.47 -5.20 11.18
N LYS A 104 -9.22 -4.74 11.27
CA LYS A 104 -8.80 -3.45 10.69
C LYS A 104 -8.84 -3.52 9.16
N MET A 105 -8.30 -4.60 8.59
CA MET A 105 -8.36 -4.84 7.15
C MET A 105 -9.79 -5.00 6.64
N ARG A 106 -10.63 -5.73 7.37
CA ARG A 106 -12.05 -5.89 7.03
C ARG A 106 -12.79 -4.55 6.98
N ARG A 107 -12.60 -3.69 8.00
CA ARG A 107 -13.20 -2.34 8.02
C ARG A 107 -12.70 -1.49 6.85
N LEU A 108 -11.41 -1.60 6.54
CA LEU A 108 -10.82 -0.87 5.45
C LEU A 108 -11.38 -1.33 4.09
N ALA A 109 -11.45 -2.64 3.85
CA ALA A 109 -12.06 -3.22 2.67
C ALA A 109 -13.54 -2.79 2.51
N ALA A 110 -14.32 -2.88 3.58
CA ALA A 110 -15.72 -2.47 3.58
C ALA A 110 -15.89 -0.96 3.29
N LYS A 111 -15.01 -0.11 3.82
CA LYS A 111 -15.02 1.34 3.55
C LYS A 111 -14.83 1.64 2.06
N HIS A 112 -13.99 0.86 1.38
CA HIS A 112 -13.74 0.97 -0.05
C HIS A 112 -14.67 0.11 -0.91
N LYS A 113 -15.74 -0.45 -0.31
CA LYS A 113 -16.77 -1.24 -1.00
C LYS A 113 -16.20 -2.47 -1.70
N ALA A 114 -15.20 -3.11 -1.09
CA ALA A 114 -14.69 -4.37 -1.59
C ALA A 114 -15.70 -5.50 -1.39
N ASP A 115 -15.80 -6.40 -2.36
CA ASP A 115 -16.48 -7.67 -2.19
C ASP A 115 -15.62 -8.60 -1.34
N LEU A 116 -16.22 -9.21 -0.32
CA LEU A 116 -15.51 -10.06 0.64
C LEU A 116 -15.87 -11.52 0.41
N ASP A 117 -14.90 -12.34 0.10
CA ASP A 117 -15.01 -13.80 0.11
C ASP A 117 -14.27 -14.36 1.35
N ILE A 118 -14.95 -15.23 2.09
CA ILE A 118 -14.44 -15.79 3.35
C ILE A 118 -14.24 -17.29 3.15
N ALA A 119 -12.99 -17.71 3.06
CA ALA A 119 -12.63 -19.11 2.92
C ALA A 119 -11.52 -19.50 3.92
N THR A 120 -11.71 -20.63 4.61
CA THR A 120 -10.68 -21.31 5.42
C THR A 120 -9.87 -20.39 6.36
N GLY A 121 -10.56 -19.43 7.03
CA GLY A 121 -9.91 -18.53 8.01
C GLY A 121 -9.18 -17.34 7.38
N GLN A 122 -9.24 -17.20 6.07
CA GLN A 122 -8.76 -16.03 5.32
C GLN A 122 -9.93 -15.29 4.69
N ILE A 123 -9.72 -14.03 4.41
CA ILE A 123 -10.64 -13.18 3.67
C ILE A 123 -9.90 -12.64 2.47
N GLU A 124 -10.44 -12.89 1.30
CA GLU A 124 -10.09 -12.20 0.08
C GLU A 124 -11.07 -11.06 -0.13
N ALA A 125 -10.55 -9.85 -0.26
CA ALA A 125 -11.34 -8.67 -0.56
C ALA A 125 -10.99 -8.21 -1.97
N THR A 126 -11.98 -8.16 -2.85
CA THR A 126 -11.83 -7.74 -4.26
C THR A 126 -12.41 -6.36 -4.46
N LEU A 127 -11.60 -5.44 -4.95
CA LEU A 127 -11.97 -4.09 -5.33
C LEU A 127 -12.01 -3.99 -6.86
N THR A 128 -13.18 -3.63 -7.39
CA THR A 128 -13.31 -3.31 -8.83
C THR A 128 -12.99 -1.82 -9.05
N THR A 129 -12.07 -1.54 -9.96
CA THR A 129 -11.70 -0.17 -10.29
C THR A 129 -12.49 0.31 -11.51
N PRO A 130 -12.98 1.56 -11.51
CA PRO A 130 -13.59 2.15 -12.70
C PRO A 130 -12.54 2.43 -13.79
N TRP A 131 -13.00 2.80 -14.99
CA TRP A 131 -12.09 3.24 -16.06
C TRP A 131 -11.31 4.50 -15.66
N PRO A 132 -10.06 4.67 -16.15
CA PRO A 132 -9.30 5.89 -15.92
C PRO A 132 -10.03 7.10 -16.53
N THR A 133 -9.89 8.24 -15.87
CA THR A 133 -10.43 9.51 -16.35
C THR A 133 -9.32 10.56 -16.33
N PRO A 134 -9.43 11.65 -17.12
CA PRO A 134 -8.48 12.76 -17.03
C PRO A 134 -8.33 13.31 -15.61
N PHE A 135 -9.43 13.31 -14.85
CA PHE A 135 -9.43 13.74 -13.45
C PHE A 135 -8.61 12.81 -12.55
N SER A 136 -8.77 11.48 -12.68
CA SER A 136 -8.00 10.53 -11.87
C SER A 136 -6.50 10.57 -12.16
N VAL A 137 -6.14 10.83 -13.41
CA VAL A 137 -4.73 11.03 -13.81
C VAL A 137 -4.17 12.33 -13.21
N ALA A 138 -4.94 13.42 -13.28
CA ALA A 138 -4.54 14.69 -12.66
C ALA A 138 -4.42 14.57 -11.12
N GLU A 139 -5.28 13.80 -10.48
CA GLU A 139 -5.23 13.52 -9.04
C GLU A 139 -3.95 12.77 -8.66
N GLU A 140 -3.59 11.74 -9.41
CA GLU A 140 -2.34 11.00 -9.19
C GLU A 140 -1.11 11.91 -9.33
N LEU A 141 -1.03 12.66 -10.43
CA LEU A 141 0.07 13.59 -10.69
C LEU A 141 0.19 14.68 -9.61
N SER A 142 -0.94 15.29 -9.21
CA SER A 142 -0.93 16.33 -8.18
C SER A 142 -0.46 15.78 -6.83
N GLY A 143 -0.85 14.55 -6.51
CA GLY A 143 -0.41 13.88 -5.29
C GLY A 143 1.09 13.57 -5.27
N GLU A 144 1.66 13.18 -6.39
CA GLU A 144 3.11 12.98 -6.54
C GLU A 144 3.86 14.32 -6.42
N TYR A 145 3.34 15.38 -7.01
CA TYR A 145 3.94 16.71 -6.94
C TYR A 145 4.02 17.24 -5.50
N HIS A 146 2.97 17.04 -4.70
CA HIS A 146 2.96 17.42 -3.29
C HIS A 146 3.95 16.61 -2.45
N ALA A 147 4.13 15.32 -2.75
CA ALA A 147 5.10 14.48 -2.07
C ALA A 147 6.54 14.91 -2.36
N ILE A 148 6.85 15.22 -3.64
CA ILE A 148 8.17 15.71 -4.07
C ILE A 148 8.44 17.10 -3.48
N ALA A 149 7.48 18.02 -3.53
CA ALA A 149 7.63 19.36 -2.99
C ALA A 149 7.91 19.32 -1.47
N ARG A 150 7.21 18.46 -0.71
CA ARG A 150 7.51 18.26 0.71
C ARG A 150 8.89 17.68 0.96
N ALA A 151 9.33 16.73 0.16
CA ALA A 151 10.66 16.14 0.28
C ALA A 151 11.77 17.17 0.03
N ILE A 152 11.60 18.06 -0.96
CA ILE A 152 12.55 19.15 -1.26
C ILE A 152 12.57 20.19 -0.14
N LEU A 153 11.39 20.59 0.38
CA LEU A 153 11.28 21.59 1.44
C LEU A 153 11.75 21.08 2.82
N SER A 154 11.77 19.77 3.03
CA SER A 154 12.27 19.14 4.26
C SER A 154 13.73 18.70 4.19
N TRP A 155 14.42 18.96 3.08
CA TRP A 155 15.84 18.65 2.95
C TRP A 155 16.65 19.48 3.93
N PRO A 156 17.46 18.87 4.83
CA PRO A 156 18.27 19.64 5.76
C PRO A 156 19.26 20.51 4.99
N THR A 157 19.18 21.81 5.20
CA THR A 157 20.20 22.73 4.68
C THR A 157 21.54 22.36 5.32
N PRO A 158 22.62 22.19 4.53
CA PRO A 158 23.94 21.93 5.10
C PRO A 158 24.31 23.08 6.03
N ASP A 159 24.64 22.73 7.27
CA ASP A 159 25.03 23.71 8.30
C ASP A 159 26.40 24.30 7.90
N HIS A 160 26.39 25.49 7.32
CA HIS A 160 27.60 26.27 6.98
C HIS A 160 28.19 26.95 8.22
N ARG A 161 28.28 26.25 9.35
CA ARG A 161 29.02 26.70 10.52
C ARG A 161 30.17 25.74 10.81
N ALA A 162 31.21 25.86 10.02
CA ALA A 162 32.54 25.44 10.41
C ALA A 162 33.52 26.44 9.75
N GLY A 163 33.82 27.47 10.52
CA GLY A 163 34.88 28.43 10.34
C GLY A 163 35.53 28.67 11.69
#